data_1375f0eec87d21d4504bed65362b15ae
#
_entry.id   1375f0eec87d21d4504bed65362b15ae
#
_cell.length_a   1.000
_cell.length_b   1.000
_cell.length_c   1.000
_cell.angle_alpha   90.00
_cell.angle_beta   90.00
_cell.angle_gamma   90.00
#
_symmetry.space_group_name_H-M   'P 1'
#
loop_
_entity.id
_entity.type
_entity.pdbx_description
1 polymer ?
#
loop_
_entity_poly.entity_id
_entity_poly.type
_entity_poly.pdbx_seq_one_letter_code
_entity_poly.pdbx_strand_id
1 'polypeptide(L)'
;AEYLLLQMTGEHELQSMESEIAAIAQSAHHFLFAAIPVESWNDALSPWEAPAVWGKQGFSGNAADTLSFLTEQVIPTLKQQFRLPEDVKIILGGYSLAGLFALWASTQTDLFYGIAAASPSVWFPGWMEFEQRHPMQAQRVYLSLGNKEEHTKNAVMAAVGDNIRTLHSRLAERGADCTLEWNSGGHFKDADLRTAKAFRWAMEEHA
;
A
#
# COMPACT_ATOMS: atom_id res chain seq x y z
N ALA A 1 -15.69 2.28 15.10
CA ALA A 1 -15.06 1.53 14.01
C ALA A 1 -14.04 0.54 14.60
N GLU A 2 -13.99 -0.64 14.05
CA GLU A 2 -13.01 -1.69 14.41
C GLU A 2 -11.70 -1.45 13.68
N TYR A 3 -11.79 -0.84 12.49
CA TYR A 3 -10.66 -0.57 11.62
C TYR A 3 -10.57 0.91 11.25
N LEU A 4 -9.34 1.40 11.19
CA LEU A 4 -8.97 2.68 10.56
C LEU A 4 -8.21 2.36 9.27
N LEU A 5 -8.81 2.67 8.14
CA LEU A 5 -8.22 2.48 6.82
C LEU A 5 -7.60 3.79 6.36
N LEU A 6 -6.31 3.77 6.08
CA LEU A 6 -5.54 4.93 5.61
C LEU A 6 -5.06 4.68 4.18
N GLN A 7 -5.32 5.60 3.28
CA GLN A 7 -4.88 5.52 1.90
C GLN A 7 -4.21 6.82 1.46
N MET A 8 -2.97 6.71 1.01
CA MET A 8 -2.31 7.81 0.32
C MET A 8 -2.91 7.94 -1.08
N THR A 9 -3.35 9.14 -1.46
CA THR A 9 -4.11 9.38 -2.69
C THR A 9 -3.52 10.52 -3.52
N GLY A 10 -3.47 10.33 -4.83
CA GLY A 10 -3.27 11.37 -5.82
C GLY A 10 -4.60 11.79 -6.46
N GLU A 11 -4.54 12.66 -7.47
CA GLU A 11 -5.74 13.13 -8.17
C GLU A 11 -6.53 12.01 -8.86
N HIS A 12 -5.84 10.99 -9.38
CA HIS A 12 -6.48 9.88 -10.07
C HIS A 12 -7.32 9.03 -9.12
N GLU A 13 -6.77 8.73 -7.95
CA GLU A 13 -7.46 7.95 -6.93
C GLU A 13 -8.68 8.71 -6.40
N LEU A 14 -8.58 10.03 -6.22
CA LEU A 14 -9.70 10.86 -5.77
C LEU A 14 -10.89 10.85 -6.74
N GLN A 15 -10.64 10.74 -8.05
CA GLN A 15 -11.71 10.70 -9.07
C GLN A 15 -12.56 9.42 -8.98
N SER A 16 -11.99 8.31 -8.53
CA SER A 16 -12.67 7.02 -8.38
C SER A 16 -13.01 6.65 -6.93
N MET A 17 -12.83 7.57 -6.01
CA MET A 17 -12.95 7.31 -4.57
C MET A 17 -14.34 6.84 -4.14
N GLU A 18 -15.40 7.37 -4.74
CA GLU A 18 -16.77 6.93 -4.43
C GLU A 18 -16.99 5.45 -4.77
N SER A 19 -16.50 5.01 -5.92
CA SER A 19 -16.55 3.61 -6.37
C SER A 19 -15.75 2.71 -5.44
N GLU A 20 -14.56 3.14 -5.04
CA GLU A 20 -13.69 2.41 -4.14
C GLU A 20 -14.33 2.24 -2.75
N ILE A 21 -14.82 3.32 -2.15
CA ILE A 21 -15.49 3.29 -0.84
C ILE A 21 -16.74 2.42 -0.89
N ALA A 22 -17.55 2.52 -1.95
CA ALA A 22 -18.74 1.68 -2.12
C ALA A 22 -18.37 0.18 -2.18
N ALA A 23 -17.25 -0.17 -2.81
CA ALA A 23 -16.75 -1.54 -2.86
C ALA A 23 -16.23 -2.02 -1.49
N ILE A 24 -15.50 -1.16 -0.75
CA ILE A 24 -15.04 -1.48 0.62
C ILE A 24 -16.25 -1.68 1.55
N ALA A 25 -17.29 -0.85 1.43
CA ALA A 25 -18.48 -0.90 2.26
C ALA A 25 -19.33 -2.17 2.09
N GLN A 26 -19.01 -3.01 1.12
CA GLN A 26 -19.59 -4.37 1.02
C GLN A 26 -19.04 -5.34 2.09
N SER A 27 -17.97 -4.94 2.80
CA SER A 27 -17.48 -5.68 3.97
C SER A 27 -18.51 -5.65 5.10
N ALA A 28 -18.52 -6.71 5.92
CA ALA A 28 -19.35 -6.77 7.13
C ALA A 28 -18.72 -6.00 8.31
N HIS A 29 -17.48 -5.52 8.18
CA HIS A 29 -16.75 -4.84 9.23
C HIS A 29 -17.06 -3.34 9.30
N HIS A 30 -16.99 -2.79 10.50
CA HIS A 30 -17.13 -1.35 10.74
C HIS A 30 -15.77 -0.66 10.65
N PHE A 31 -15.64 0.26 9.74
CA PHE A 31 -14.39 1.00 9.51
C PHE A 31 -14.59 2.51 9.40
N LEU A 32 -13.52 3.25 9.66
CA LEU A 32 -13.33 4.63 9.24
C LEU A 32 -12.31 4.63 8.10
N PHE A 33 -12.66 5.24 6.98
CA PHE A 33 -11.77 5.40 5.84
C PHE A 33 -11.26 6.85 5.76
N ALA A 34 -9.95 7.03 5.63
CA ALA A 34 -9.32 8.32 5.45
C ALA A 34 -8.42 8.32 4.22
N ALA A 35 -8.80 9.11 3.22
CA ALA A 35 -7.96 9.44 2.08
C ALA A 35 -7.03 10.59 2.44
N ILE A 36 -5.72 10.41 2.27
CA ILE A 36 -4.70 11.40 2.57
C ILE A 36 -4.10 11.90 1.25
N PRO A 37 -4.45 13.12 0.80
CA PRO A 37 -3.93 13.67 -0.45
C PRO A 37 -2.41 13.89 -0.39
N VAL A 38 -1.74 13.55 -1.48
CA VAL A 38 -0.30 13.73 -1.66
C VAL A 38 -0.05 14.67 -2.84
N GLU A 39 0.60 15.79 -2.59
CA GLU A 39 0.90 16.80 -3.62
C GLU A 39 2.06 16.37 -4.54
N SER A 40 3.14 15.86 -3.95
CA SER A 40 4.35 15.43 -4.67
C SER A 40 4.49 13.91 -4.60
N TRP A 41 3.77 13.20 -5.46
CA TRP A 41 3.63 11.75 -5.44
C TRP A 41 4.95 11.00 -5.37
N ASN A 42 5.87 11.27 -6.31
CA ASN A 42 7.15 10.58 -6.36
C ASN A 42 8.05 10.90 -5.15
N ASP A 43 7.97 12.13 -4.66
CA ASP A 43 8.85 12.58 -3.57
C ASP A 43 8.35 12.08 -2.20
N ALA A 44 7.06 12.29 -1.93
CA ALA A 44 6.47 11.99 -0.64
C ALA A 44 6.34 10.48 -0.34
N LEU A 45 6.27 9.64 -1.38
CA LEU A 45 6.02 8.20 -1.22
C LEU A 45 7.24 7.33 -1.49
N SER A 46 8.34 7.88 -1.97
CA SER A 46 9.57 7.11 -2.22
C SER A 46 10.41 6.93 -0.96
N PRO A 47 10.88 5.71 -0.68
CA PRO A 47 11.68 5.41 0.52
C PRO A 47 13.03 6.12 0.58
N TRP A 48 13.65 6.34 -0.57
CA TRP A 48 14.94 7.03 -0.76
C TRP A 48 15.04 7.65 -2.15
N GLU A 49 16.09 8.46 -2.34
CA GLU A 49 16.36 9.07 -3.62
C GLU A 49 16.66 8.01 -4.70
N ALA A 50 16.04 8.16 -5.86
CA ALA A 50 16.27 7.30 -7.02
C ALA A 50 16.07 8.09 -8.32
N PRO A 51 16.78 7.72 -9.41
CA PRO A 51 16.60 8.34 -10.71
C PRO A 51 15.20 8.03 -11.28
N ALA A 52 14.79 8.82 -12.26
CA ALA A 52 13.58 8.55 -13.01
C ALA A 52 13.64 7.16 -13.67
N VAL A 53 12.64 6.35 -13.44
CA VAL A 53 12.47 5.03 -14.10
C VAL A 53 11.68 5.18 -15.39
N TRP A 54 10.82 6.17 -15.41
CA TRP A 54 9.99 6.55 -16.55
C TRP A 54 9.81 8.07 -16.57
N GLY A 55 9.69 8.67 -17.76
CA GLY A 55 9.61 10.12 -17.89
C GLY A 55 10.90 10.83 -17.46
N LYS A 56 10.76 12.02 -16.86
CA LYS A 56 11.89 12.86 -16.45
C LYS A 56 11.97 13.10 -14.94
N GLN A 57 10.90 12.79 -14.20
CA GLN A 57 10.83 13.02 -12.78
C GLN A 57 11.42 11.82 -12.02
N GLY A 58 12.45 12.08 -11.21
CA GLY A 58 13.00 11.12 -10.26
C GLY A 58 12.20 11.06 -8.95
N PHE A 59 12.83 10.53 -7.94
CA PHE A 59 12.27 10.30 -6.61
C PHE A 59 13.19 10.96 -5.58
N SER A 60 12.63 11.78 -4.67
CA SER A 60 13.44 12.50 -3.66
C SER A 60 13.60 11.74 -2.34
N GLY A 61 12.80 10.71 -2.09
CA GLY A 61 12.98 9.87 -0.91
C GLY A 61 12.43 10.46 0.39
N ASN A 62 11.29 11.14 0.36
CA ASN A 62 10.71 11.80 1.53
C ASN A 62 9.66 10.95 2.27
N ALA A 63 9.63 9.64 2.05
CA ALA A 63 8.66 8.75 2.71
C ALA A 63 8.76 8.80 4.25
N ALA A 64 9.94 9.03 4.82
CA ALA A 64 10.10 9.14 6.27
C ALA A 64 9.33 10.34 6.84
N ASP A 65 9.34 11.50 6.18
CA ASP A 65 8.58 12.67 6.60
C ASP A 65 7.08 12.43 6.46
N THR A 66 6.66 11.75 5.39
CA THR A 66 5.27 11.36 5.18
C THR A 66 4.79 10.39 6.28
N LEU A 67 5.62 9.42 6.65
CA LEU A 67 5.29 8.48 7.73
C LEU A 67 5.19 9.22 9.07
N SER A 68 6.13 10.11 9.39
CA SER A 68 6.07 10.93 10.61
C SER A 68 4.79 11.78 10.65
N PHE A 69 4.41 12.40 9.54
CA PHE A 69 3.14 13.14 9.45
C PHE A 69 1.92 12.24 9.74
N LEU A 70 1.88 11.03 9.17
CA LEU A 70 0.81 10.07 9.44
C LEU A 70 0.74 9.68 10.91
N THR A 71 1.87 9.30 11.50
CA THR A 71 1.92 8.72 12.85
C THR A 71 1.78 9.77 13.95
N GLU A 72 2.29 10.98 13.75
CA GLU A 72 2.35 12.03 14.76
C GLU A 72 1.17 13.01 14.68
N GLN A 73 0.54 13.15 13.51
CA GLN A 73 -0.53 14.13 13.30
C GLN A 73 -1.84 13.50 12.84
N VAL A 74 -1.84 12.76 11.72
CA VAL A 74 -3.06 12.25 11.10
C VAL A 74 -3.77 11.24 11.99
N ILE A 75 -3.07 10.18 12.40
CA ILE A 75 -3.67 9.10 13.19
C ILE A 75 -4.18 9.61 14.54
N PRO A 76 -3.41 10.39 15.33
CA PRO A 76 -3.91 10.94 16.61
C PRO A 76 -5.13 11.86 16.41
N THR A 77 -5.11 12.70 15.38
CA THR A 77 -6.24 13.59 15.07
C THR A 77 -7.51 12.80 14.73
N LEU A 78 -7.40 11.76 13.88
CA LEU A 78 -8.54 10.92 13.53
C LEU A 78 -9.07 10.14 14.74
N LYS A 79 -8.19 9.58 15.56
CA LYS A 79 -8.58 8.90 16.81
C LYS A 79 -9.38 9.81 17.72
N GLN A 80 -8.89 11.03 17.93
CA GLN A 80 -9.56 12.02 18.78
C GLN A 80 -10.90 12.50 18.19
N GLN A 81 -10.89 12.92 16.92
CA GLN A 81 -12.06 13.50 16.25
C GLN A 81 -13.21 12.51 16.15
N PHE A 82 -12.94 11.26 15.82
CA PHE A 82 -13.93 10.21 15.62
C PHE A 82 -14.10 9.29 16.84
N ARG A 83 -13.43 9.61 17.96
CA ARG A 83 -13.48 8.82 19.22
C ARG A 83 -13.24 7.33 18.95
N LEU A 84 -12.20 7.04 18.18
CA LEU A 84 -11.83 5.65 17.88
C LEU A 84 -11.25 4.99 19.14
N PRO A 85 -11.47 3.67 19.34
CA PRO A 85 -10.87 2.94 20.44
C PRO A 85 -9.32 2.95 20.35
N GLU A 86 -8.65 2.83 21.48
CA GLU A 86 -7.18 2.82 21.52
C GLU A 86 -6.58 1.64 20.74
N ASP A 87 -7.27 0.50 20.76
CA ASP A 87 -6.92 -0.75 20.09
C ASP A 87 -7.46 -0.86 18.66
N VAL A 88 -7.93 0.25 18.06
CA VAL A 88 -8.40 0.24 16.67
C VAL A 88 -7.31 -0.32 15.75
N LYS A 89 -7.68 -1.29 14.94
CA LYS A 89 -6.77 -1.92 13.97
C LYS A 89 -6.52 -0.98 12.79
N ILE A 90 -5.27 -0.55 12.59
CA ILE A 90 -4.90 0.40 11.54
C ILE A 90 -4.38 -0.36 10.32
N ILE A 91 -5.00 -0.13 9.17
CA ILE A 91 -4.59 -0.71 7.89
C ILE A 91 -4.13 0.43 6.99
N LEU A 92 -2.88 0.36 6.54
CA LEU A 92 -2.32 1.30 5.57
C LEU A 92 -2.34 0.64 4.19
N GLY A 93 -2.84 1.36 3.21
CA GLY A 93 -2.93 0.82 1.87
C GLY A 93 -2.75 1.86 0.77
N GLY A 94 -2.80 1.39 -0.44
CA GLY A 94 -2.74 2.22 -1.63
C GLY A 94 -2.36 1.45 -2.88
N TYR A 95 -2.39 2.17 -3.99
CA TYR A 95 -2.09 1.68 -5.32
C TYR A 95 -0.71 2.16 -5.79
N SER A 96 0.00 1.34 -6.55
CA SER A 96 1.26 1.75 -7.19
C SER A 96 2.33 2.18 -6.17
N LEU A 97 2.83 3.39 -6.25
CA LEU A 97 3.84 3.92 -5.33
C LEU A 97 3.29 4.07 -3.90
N ALA A 98 1.99 4.33 -3.73
CA ALA A 98 1.34 4.31 -2.42
C ALA A 98 1.30 2.90 -1.81
N GLY A 99 1.18 1.86 -2.63
CA GLY A 99 1.34 0.47 -2.20
C GLY A 99 2.76 0.17 -1.73
N LEU A 100 3.78 0.65 -2.45
CA LEU A 100 5.18 0.55 -2.03
C LEU A 100 5.42 1.31 -0.71
N PHE A 101 4.89 2.51 -0.58
CA PHE A 101 4.98 3.29 0.66
C PHE A 101 4.41 2.53 1.85
N ALA A 102 3.24 1.89 1.69
CA ALA A 102 2.62 1.09 2.75
C ALA A 102 3.50 -0.11 3.16
N LEU A 103 4.08 -0.82 2.19
CA LEU A 103 5.02 -1.92 2.45
C LEU A 103 6.27 -1.42 3.19
N TRP A 104 6.86 -0.32 2.73
CA TRP A 104 8.02 0.29 3.36
C TRP A 104 7.70 0.79 4.78
N ALA A 105 6.58 1.46 5.00
CA ALA A 105 6.15 1.96 6.31
C ALA A 105 6.05 0.82 7.33
N SER A 106 5.58 -0.36 6.90
CA SER A 106 5.53 -1.55 7.75
C SER A 106 6.91 -2.09 8.18
N THR A 107 7.98 -1.70 7.50
CA THR A 107 9.35 -2.02 7.95
C THR A 107 9.86 -1.05 9.03
N GLN A 108 9.21 0.11 9.19
CA GLN A 108 9.65 1.18 10.07
C GLN A 108 8.93 1.18 11.43
N THR A 109 7.74 0.60 11.51
CA THR A 109 6.90 0.61 12.70
C THR A 109 5.96 -0.59 12.73
N ASP A 110 5.59 -1.04 13.93
CA ASP A 110 4.60 -2.08 14.20
C ASP A 110 3.16 -1.54 14.36
N LEU A 111 2.97 -0.24 14.12
CA LEU A 111 1.68 0.43 14.28
C LEU A 111 0.57 -0.14 13.38
N PHE A 112 0.95 -0.63 12.20
CA PHE A 112 0.00 -1.10 11.21
C PHE A 112 -0.34 -2.58 11.42
N TYR A 113 -1.60 -2.85 11.73
CA TYR A 113 -2.16 -4.21 11.81
C TYR A 113 -2.07 -4.95 10.47
N GLY A 114 -2.35 -4.23 9.38
CA GLY A 114 -2.35 -4.80 8.05
C GLY A 114 -1.90 -3.82 6.97
N ILE A 115 -1.41 -4.37 5.88
CA ILE A 115 -1.00 -3.63 4.68
C ILE A 115 -1.85 -4.08 3.49
N ALA A 116 -2.47 -3.12 2.82
CA ALA A 116 -3.32 -3.31 1.64
C ALA A 116 -2.59 -2.75 0.40
N ALA A 117 -1.64 -3.50 -0.15
CA ALA A 117 -0.80 -3.06 -1.27
C ALA A 117 -1.32 -3.59 -2.60
N ALA A 118 -2.06 -2.75 -3.33
CA ALA A 118 -2.58 -3.06 -4.65
C ALA A 118 -1.60 -2.60 -5.75
N SER A 119 -1.21 -3.52 -6.62
CA SER A 119 -0.24 -3.27 -7.70
C SER A 119 0.96 -2.41 -7.26
N PRO A 120 1.64 -2.76 -6.14
CA PRO A 120 2.68 -1.92 -5.56
C PRO A 120 3.90 -1.83 -6.48
N SER A 121 4.57 -0.67 -6.47
CA SER A 121 5.77 -0.40 -7.26
C SER A 121 7.02 -1.13 -6.74
N VAL A 122 6.94 -2.45 -6.58
CA VAL A 122 8.05 -3.26 -6.04
C VAL A 122 9.24 -3.41 -7.00
N TRP A 123 9.15 -2.81 -8.18
CA TRP A 123 10.26 -2.57 -9.10
C TRP A 123 11.18 -1.43 -8.64
N PHE A 124 10.81 -0.66 -7.60
CA PHE A 124 11.56 0.51 -7.14
C PHE A 124 13.02 0.14 -6.83
N PRO A 125 14.00 0.94 -7.33
CA PRO A 125 15.42 0.60 -7.20
C PRO A 125 15.84 0.37 -5.76
N GLY A 126 16.46 -0.78 -5.48
CA GLY A 126 16.97 -1.16 -4.15
C GLY A 126 15.92 -1.70 -3.17
N TRP A 127 14.62 -1.73 -3.55
CA TRP A 127 13.57 -2.19 -2.64
C TRP A 127 13.74 -3.65 -2.20
N MET A 128 14.00 -4.55 -3.12
CA MET A 128 14.08 -5.99 -2.80
C MET A 128 15.27 -6.35 -1.90
N GLU A 129 16.38 -5.62 -2.03
CA GLU A 129 17.55 -5.76 -1.16
C GLU A 129 17.29 -5.16 0.23
N PHE A 130 16.58 -4.03 0.27
CA PHE A 130 16.20 -3.38 1.52
C PHE A 130 15.22 -4.26 2.32
N GLU A 131 14.14 -4.74 1.71
CA GLU A 131 13.11 -5.56 2.33
C GLU A 131 13.70 -6.87 2.91
N GLN A 132 14.65 -7.46 2.22
CA GLN A 132 15.32 -8.67 2.71
C GLN A 132 15.99 -8.48 4.07
N ARG A 133 16.53 -7.29 4.32
CA ARG A 133 17.26 -6.93 5.55
C ARG A 133 16.36 -6.29 6.61
N HIS A 134 15.23 -5.74 6.21
CA HIS A 134 14.30 -5.01 7.06
C HIS A 134 12.90 -5.62 6.93
N PRO A 135 12.60 -6.69 7.67
CA PRO A 135 11.32 -7.37 7.57
C PRO A 135 10.16 -6.45 7.97
N MET A 136 9.05 -6.59 7.26
CA MET A 136 7.79 -5.93 7.61
C MET A 136 7.28 -6.43 8.96
N GLN A 137 6.67 -5.52 9.73
CA GLN A 137 6.17 -5.79 11.08
C GLN A 137 4.65 -6.01 11.11
N ALA A 138 3.93 -5.67 10.05
CA ALA A 138 2.50 -5.93 9.95
C ALA A 138 2.21 -7.44 9.97
N GLN A 139 1.15 -7.81 10.68
CA GLN A 139 0.73 -9.21 10.81
C GLN A 139 0.10 -9.73 9.52
N ARG A 140 -0.48 -8.83 8.72
CA ARG A 140 -1.23 -9.16 7.51
C ARG A 140 -0.78 -8.31 6.34
N VAL A 141 -0.50 -8.95 5.20
CA VAL A 141 -0.03 -8.25 3.99
C VAL A 141 -0.76 -8.77 2.76
N TYR A 142 -1.59 -7.92 2.18
CA TYR A 142 -2.18 -8.19 0.87
C TYR A 142 -1.29 -7.62 -0.23
N LEU A 143 -1.05 -8.43 -1.23
CA LEU A 143 -0.37 -8.07 -2.46
C LEU A 143 -1.26 -8.39 -3.66
N SER A 144 -1.24 -7.55 -4.68
CA SER A 144 -1.84 -7.87 -5.96
C SER A 144 -1.04 -7.32 -7.13
N LEU A 145 -1.25 -7.88 -8.31
CA LEU A 145 -0.66 -7.39 -9.56
C LEU A 145 -1.57 -7.70 -10.74
N GLY A 146 -1.61 -6.83 -11.73
CA GLY A 146 -2.23 -7.12 -13.00
C GLY A 146 -1.37 -8.09 -13.82
N ASN A 147 -1.98 -9.08 -14.45
CA ASN A 147 -1.27 -10.13 -15.18
C ASN A 147 -0.57 -9.65 -16.47
N LYS A 148 -0.71 -8.38 -16.83
CA LYS A 148 0.00 -7.74 -17.96
C LYS A 148 1.04 -6.71 -17.51
N GLU A 149 1.17 -6.45 -16.22
CA GLU A 149 2.08 -5.38 -15.72
C GLU A 149 3.56 -5.75 -15.93
N GLU A 150 3.92 -7.00 -15.77
CA GLU A 150 5.29 -7.49 -16.02
C GLU A 150 5.68 -7.54 -17.51
N HIS A 151 4.73 -7.37 -18.42
CA HIS A 151 4.97 -7.41 -19.88
C HIS A 151 5.24 -6.02 -20.48
N THR A 152 5.71 -5.08 -19.68
CA THR A 152 6.14 -3.75 -20.15
C THR A 152 7.50 -3.81 -20.86
N LYS A 153 7.75 -2.84 -21.76
CA LYS A 153 9.05 -2.67 -22.42
C LYS A 153 10.12 -2.06 -21.53
N ASN A 154 9.73 -1.43 -20.43
CA ASN A 154 10.65 -0.86 -19.46
C ASN A 154 11.23 -1.99 -18.61
N ALA A 155 12.52 -2.28 -18.75
CA ALA A 155 13.18 -3.41 -18.09
C ALA A 155 13.14 -3.32 -16.55
N VAL A 156 13.21 -2.10 -15.97
CA VAL A 156 13.11 -1.91 -14.52
C VAL A 156 11.72 -2.25 -14.04
N MET A 157 10.69 -1.71 -14.70
CA MET A 157 9.30 -1.96 -14.33
C MET A 157 8.86 -3.40 -14.59
N ALA A 158 9.43 -4.07 -15.61
CA ALA A 158 9.13 -5.48 -15.91
C ALA A 158 9.52 -6.44 -14.78
N ALA A 159 10.48 -6.06 -13.94
CA ALA A 159 10.87 -6.85 -12.77
C ALA A 159 9.77 -6.97 -11.71
N VAL A 160 8.69 -6.20 -11.81
CA VAL A 160 7.59 -6.18 -10.83
C VAL A 160 6.99 -7.58 -10.59
N GLY A 161 6.86 -8.40 -11.64
CA GLY A 161 6.30 -9.75 -11.52
C GLY A 161 7.15 -10.68 -10.67
N ASP A 162 8.44 -10.77 -10.96
CA ASP A 162 9.37 -11.61 -10.20
C ASP A 162 9.57 -11.08 -8.79
N ASN A 163 9.64 -9.75 -8.64
CA ASN A 163 9.80 -9.11 -7.34
C ASN A 163 8.60 -9.38 -6.42
N ILE A 164 7.37 -9.28 -6.91
CA ILE A 164 6.19 -9.50 -6.08
C ILE A 164 6.02 -10.97 -5.68
N ARG A 165 6.37 -11.90 -6.57
CA ARG A 165 6.41 -13.34 -6.25
C ARG A 165 7.43 -13.64 -5.15
N THR A 166 8.63 -13.07 -5.27
CA THR A 166 9.70 -13.21 -4.29
C THR A 166 9.30 -12.61 -2.95
N LEU A 167 8.70 -11.41 -2.97
CA LEU A 167 8.21 -10.75 -1.76
C LEU A 167 7.16 -11.60 -1.03
N HIS A 168 6.18 -12.11 -1.77
CA HIS A 168 5.15 -12.99 -1.21
C HIS A 168 5.75 -14.25 -0.57
N SER A 169 6.71 -14.91 -1.24
CA SER A 169 7.38 -16.08 -0.70
C SER A 169 8.12 -15.78 0.60
N ARG A 170 8.84 -14.64 0.65
CA ARG A 170 9.54 -14.20 1.87
C ARG A 170 8.59 -13.91 3.04
N LEU A 171 7.46 -13.29 2.76
CA LEU A 171 6.43 -13.03 3.78
C LEU A 171 5.86 -14.33 4.34
N ALA A 172 5.52 -15.28 3.48
CA ALA A 172 5.02 -16.59 3.87
C ALA A 172 6.06 -17.39 4.70
N GLU A 173 7.33 -17.38 4.30
CA GLU A 173 8.43 -18.02 5.03
C GLU A 173 8.65 -17.42 6.42
N ARG A 174 8.35 -16.12 6.60
CA ARG A 174 8.41 -15.41 7.89
C ARG A 174 7.16 -15.63 8.76
N GLY A 175 6.15 -16.34 8.24
CA GLY A 175 4.90 -16.64 8.95
C GLY A 175 3.87 -15.51 8.95
N ALA A 176 4.00 -14.53 8.07
CA ALA A 176 2.99 -13.50 7.90
C ALA A 176 1.72 -14.10 7.27
N ASP A 177 0.54 -13.62 7.70
CA ASP A 177 -0.71 -13.85 6.99
C ASP A 177 -0.68 -13.00 5.71
N CYS A 178 -0.43 -13.63 4.57
CA CYS A 178 -0.23 -12.91 3.31
C CYS A 178 -0.88 -13.62 2.12
N THR A 179 -1.24 -12.81 1.13
CA THR A 179 -1.76 -13.32 -0.14
C THR A 179 -1.16 -12.53 -1.32
N LEU A 180 -1.13 -13.17 -2.49
CA LEU A 180 -0.82 -12.53 -3.76
C LEU A 180 -1.94 -12.83 -4.75
N GLU A 181 -2.73 -11.81 -5.09
CA GLU A 181 -3.82 -11.92 -6.05
C GLU A 181 -3.42 -11.37 -7.42
N TRP A 182 -3.67 -12.16 -8.47
CA TRP A 182 -3.48 -11.74 -9.86
C TRP A 182 -4.79 -11.23 -10.45
N ASN A 183 -4.78 -9.99 -10.94
CA ASN A 183 -5.92 -9.37 -11.60
C ASN A 183 -5.76 -9.35 -13.11
N SER A 184 -6.87 -9.35 -13.85
CA SER A 184 -6.84 -9.23 -15.31
C SER A 184 -6.45 -7.83 -15.75
N GLY A 185 -5.46 -7.68 -16.60
CA GLY A 185 -5.10 -6.43 -17.26
C GLY A 185 -3.80 -5.80 -16.79
N GLY A 186 -3.56 -4.57 -17.25
CA GLY A 186 -2.39 -3.76 -16.93
C GLY A 186 -2.56 -2.91 -15.68
N HIS A 187 -1.59 -2.03 -15.47
CA HIS A 187 -1.46 -1.21 -14.26
C HIS A 187 -2.63 -0.24 -14.01
N PHE A 188 -3.28 0.26 -15.06
CA PHE A 188 -4.32 1.28 -14.93
C PHE A 188 -5.75 0.72 -14.96
N LYS A 189 -5.91 -0.60 -14.97
CA LYS A 189 -7.22 -1.23 -15.03
C LYS A 189 -7.79 -1.46 -13.63
N ASP A 190 -8.99 -0.93 -13.38
CA ASP A 190 -9.78 -1.18 -12.17
C ASP A 190 -9.00 -0.91 -10.86
N ALA A 191 -8.19 0.17 -10.82
CA ALA A 191 -7.32 0.48 -9.68
C ALA A 191 -8.12 0.65 -8.37
N ASP A 192 -9.26 1.31 -8.43
CA ASP A 192 -10.21 1.49 -7.33
C ASP A 192 -10.72 0.15 -6.78
N LEU A 193 -11.18 -0.73 -7.65
CA LEU A 193 -11.70 -2.05 -7.24
C LEU A 193 -10.60 -2.97 -6.71
N ARG A 194 -9.38 -2.89 -7.26
CA ARG A 194 -8.22 -3.64 -6.76
C ARG A 194 -7.80 -3.17 -5.38
N THR A 195 -7.80 -1.86 -5.14
CA THR A 195 -7.50 -1.27 -3.82
C THR A 195 -8.58 -1.62 -2.81
N ALA A 196 -9.86 -1.55 -3.20
CA ALA A 196 -10.97 -1.98 -2.35
C ALA A 196 -10.87 -3.44 -1.92
N LYS A 197 -10.50 -4.34 -2.84
CA LYS A 197 -10.25 -5.76 -2.50
C LYS A 197 -9.13 -5.91 -1.48
N ALA A 198 -8.05 -5.13 -1.62
CA ALA A 198 -6.93 -5.18 -0.69
C ALA A 198 -7.36 -4.80 0.73
N PHE A 199 -8.11 -3.72 0.90
CA PHE A 199 -8.63 -3.33 2.20
C PHE A 199 -9.62 -4.34 2.77
N ARG A 200 -10.52 -4.88 1.96
CA ARG A 200 -11.48 -5.90 2.42
C ARG A 200 -10.75 -7.14 2.92
N TRP A 201 -9.81 -7.66 2.16
CA TRP A 201 -9.02 -8.81 2.57
C TRP A 201 -8.27 -8.54 3.89
N ALA A 202 -7.69 -7.34 4.05
CA ALA A 202 -6.94 -6.99 5.25
C ALA A 202 -7.83 -6.87 6.51
N MET A 203 -9.14 -6.63 6.36
CA MET A 203 -10.11 -6.63 7.46
C MET A 203 -10.68 -8.02 7.78
N GLU A 204 -10.72 -8.94 6.81
CA GLU A 204 -11.30 -10.30 6.99
C GLU A 204 -10.37 -11.19 7.80
N GLU A 205 -10.92 -12.01 8.70
CA GLU A 205 -10.15 -13.04 9.38
C GLU A 205 -10.03 -14.26 8.45
N HIS A 206 -8.81 -14.68 8.17
CA HIS A 206 -8.53 -15.90 7.41
C HIS A 206 -8.13 -17.01 8.39
N ALA A 207 -8.91 -18.08 8.39
CA ALA A 207 -8.68 -19.26 9.22
C ALA A 207 -7.49 -20.08 8.70
#